data_9210aeb46e8a5d34f3a45423ec95d1cd
#
_entry.id   9210aeb46e8a5d34f3a45423ec95d1cd
#
_cell.length_a   1.000
_cell.length_b   1.000
_cell.length_c   1.000
_cell.angle_alpha   90.00
_cell.angle_beta   90.00
_cell.angle_gamma   90.00
#
_symmetry.space_group_name_H-M   'P 1'
#
loop_
_entity.id
_entity.type
_entity.pdbx_description
1 polymer ?
#
loop_
_entity_poly.entity_id
_entity_poly.type
_entity_poly.pdbx_seq_one_letter_code
_entity_poly.pdbx_strand_id
1 'polypeptide(L)'
;MLFRSEALAALVFLFLGLWLGENGVEQTLLAGSVLAILLVELLNSAIEAVVDRIGPERYELSGRAKDLGSAAVACAIALACLVWVCVLLL
;
A
#
# COMPACT_ATOMS: atom_id res chain seq x y z
N MET A 1 -4.78 -5.62 13.66
CA MET A 1 -6.21 -5.57 13.44
C MET A 1 -6.53 -4.93 12.12
N LEU A 2 -6.20 -3.63 11.99
CA LEU A 2 -6.40 -2.95 10.73
C LEU A 2 -5.65 -3.65 9.60
N PHE A 3 -4.42 -4.10 9.89
CA PHE A 3 -3.64 -4.78 8.87
C PHE A 3 -4.31 -6.05 8.37
N ARG A 4 -5.03 -6.75 9.25
CA ARG A 4 -5.72 -7.98 8.86
C ARG A 4 -6.81 -7.69 7.83
N SER A 5 -7.62 -6.64 8.07
CA SER A 5 -8.65 -6.23 7.11
C SER A 5 -8.03 -5.76 5.81
N GLU A 6 -6.92 -5.01 5.90
CA GLU A 6 -6.22 -4.52 4.72
C GLU A 6 -5.61 -5.67 3.93
N ALA A 7 -5.09 -6.69 4.62
CA ALA A 7 -4.54 -7.85 3.95
C ALA A 7 -5.61 -8.62 3.20
N LEU A 8 -6.81 -8.77 3.80
CA LEU A 8 -7.92 -9.42 3.13
C LEU A 8 -8.36 -8.64 1.90
N ALA A 9 -8.47 -7.31 2.02
CA ALA A 9 -8.82 -6.47 0.89
C ALA A 9 -7.78 -6.58 -0.21
N ALA A 10 -6.50 -6.59 0.16
CA ALA A 10 -5.42 -6.73 -0.80
C ALA A 10 -5.50 -8.06 -1.54
N LEU A 11 -5.81 -9.14 -0.83
CA LEU A 11 -5.97 -10.45 -1.48
C LEU A 11 -7.11 -10.45 -2.47
N VAL A 12 -8.23 -9.83 -2.10
CA VAL A 12 -9.39 -9.75 -3.00
C VAL A 12 -9.02 -9.00 -4.27
N PHE A 13 -8.38 -7.82 -4.12
CA PHE A 13 -8.01 -7.03 -5.28
C PHE A 13 -6.90 -7.68 -6.08
N LEU A 14 -6.00 -8.43 -5.43
CA LEU A 14 -4.97 -9.17 -6.13
C LEU A 14 -5.60 -10.20 -7.08
N PHE A 15 -6.55 -10.98 -6.58
CA PHE A 15 -7.23 -11.97 -7.40
C PHE A 15 -8.07 -11.30 -8.49
N LEU A 16 -8.73 -10.18 -8.17
CA LEU A 16 -9.47 -9.42 -9.17
C LEU A 16 -8.55 -8.95 -10.28
N GLY A 17 -7.37 -8.47 -9.95
CA GLY A 17 -6.41 -8.01 -10.95
C GLY A 17 -5.97 -9.14 -11.86
N LEU A 18 -5.72 -10.32 -11.29
CA LEU A 18 -5.34 -11.47 -12.07
C LEU A 18 -6.48 -11.94 -12.97
N TRP A 19 -7.71 -11.76 -12.51
CA TRP A 19 -8.89 -12.17 -13.26
C TRP A 19 -9.27 -11.18 -14.35
N LEU A 20 -9.20 -9.88 -14.04
CA LEU A 20 -9.62 -8.83 -14.98
C LEU A 20 -8.58 -8.53 -16.04
N GLY A 21 -7.31 -8.79 -15.79
CA GLY A 21 -6.26 -8.56 -16.77
C GLY A 21 -6.43 -9.51 -17.96
N GLU A 22 -6.28 -8.98 -19.17
CA GLU A 22 -6.49 -9.75 -20.38
C GLU A 22 -5.22 -10.44 -20.88
N ASN A 23 -4.08 -10.05 -20.33
CA ASN A 23 -2.80 -10.66 -20.67
C ASN A 23 -1.86 -10.53 -19.49
N GLY A 24 -0.66 -11.09 -19.63
CA GLY A 24 0.31 -11.09 -18.55
C GLY A 24 0.74 -9.70 -18.11
N VAL A 25 0.86 -8.77 -19.05
CA VAL A 25 1.24 -7.40 -18.71
C VAL A 25 0.16 -6.73 -17.88
N GLU A 26 -1.09 -6.83 -18.28
CA GLU A 26 -2.18 -6.24 -17.51
C GLU A 26 -2.33 -6.89 -16.15
N GLN A 27 -2.23 -8.20 -16.10
CA GLN A 27 -2.32 -8.93 -14.83
C GLN A 27 -1.20 -8.50 -13.89
N THR A 28 0.02 -8.35 -14.41
CA THR A 28 1.16 -7.91 -13.60
C THR A 28 0.96 -6.50 -13.09
N LEU A 29 0.46 -5.60 -13.94
CA LEU A 29 0.24 -4.21 -13.52
C LEU A 29 -0.85 -4.12 -12.47
N LEU A 30 -1.97 -4.78 -12.69
CA LEU A 30 -3.09 -4.72 -11.75
C LEU A 30 -2.71 -5.36 -10.41
N ALA A 31 -2.21 -6.58 -10.45
CA ALA A 31 -1.85 -7.28 -9.23
C ALA A 31 -0.63 -6.66 -8.57
N GLY A 32 0.35 -6.24 -9.37
CA GLY A 32 1.56 -5.63 -8.85
C GLY A 32 1.30 -4.33 -8.11
N SER A 33 0.36 -3.52 -8.60
CA SER A 33 0.01 -2.28 -7.92
C SER A 33 -0.59 -2.53 -6.55
N VAL A 34 -1.38 -3.59 -6.41
CA VAL A 34 -1.96 -3.98 -5.12
C VAL A 34 -0.87 -4.47 -4.18
N LEU A 35 0.06 -5.27 -4.69
CA LEU A 35 1.21 -5.72 -3.89
C LEU A 35 2.07 -4.56 -3.45
N ALA A 36 2.19 -3.52 -4.29
CA ALA A 36 2.95 -2.34 -3.92
C ALA A 36 2.30 -1.62 -2.73
N ILE A 37 0.97 -1.54 -2.70
CA ILE A 37 0.28 -0.97 -1.54
C ILE A 37 0.61 -1.78 -0.29
N LEU A 38 0.50 -3.09 -0.39
CA LEU A 38 0.77 -3.97 0.74
C LEU A 38 2.19 -3.80 1.24
N LEU A 39 3.15 -3.74 0.31
CA LEU A 39 4.56 -3.54 0.65
C LEU A 39 4.76 -2.24 1.42
N VAL A 40 4.18 -1.15 0.93
CA VAL A 40 4.34 0.15 1.58
C VAL A 40 3.65 0.16 2.94
N GLU A 41 2.49 -0.49 3.06
CA GLU A 41 1.81 -0.58 4.34
C GLU A 41 2.62 -1.37 5.37
N LEU A 42 3.27 -2.44 4.94
CA LEU A 42 4.15 -3.19 5.83
C LEU A 42 5.32 -2.34 6.30
N LEU A 43 5.91 -1.58 5.39
CA LEU A 43 7.01 -0.68 5.74
C LEU A 43 6.55 0.41 6.68
N ASN A 44 5.36 0.97 6.44
CA ASN A 44 4.83 2.01 7.32
C ASN A 44 4.57 1.45 8.73
N SER A 45 4.05 0.24 8.80
CA SER A 45 3.82 -0.42 10.09
C SER A 45 5.13 -0.63 10.84
N ALA A 46 6.19 -1.00 10.12
CA ALA A 46 7.52 -1.16 10.72
C ALA A 46 8.04 0.17 11.25
N ILE A 47 7.85 1.25 10.49
CA ILE A 47 8.26 2.58 10.91
C ILE A 47 7.52 2.98 12.20
N GLU A 48 6.21 2.74 12.22
CA GLU A 48 5.41 3.08 13.40
C GLU A 48 5.83 2.30 14.62
N ALA A 49 6.15 1.02 14.44
CA ALA A 49 6.60 0.20 15.55
C ALA A 49 7.91 0.73 16.13
N VAL A 50 8.85 1.11 15.26
CA VAL A 50 10.12 1.67 15.71
C VAL A 50 9.93 3.00 16.41
N VAL A 51 9.10 3.87 15.83
CA VAL A 51 8.83 5.19 16.39
C VAL A 51 8.17 5.08 17.76
N ASP A 52 7.20 4.18 17.88
CA ASP A 52 6.50 4.00 19.16
C ASP A 52 7.45 3.48 20.25
N ARG A 53 8.44 2.69 19.85
CA ARG A 53 9.42 2.19 20.80
C ARG A 53 10.34 3.31 21.31
N ILE A 54 10.68 4.28 20.45
CA ILE A 54 11.55 5.39 20.86
C ILE A 54 10.90 6.25 21.91
N GLY A 55 9.59 6.49 21.78
CA GLY A 55 8.85 7.20 22.78
C GLY A 55 8.71 8.69 22.51
N PRO A 56 8.06 9.40 23.44
CA PRO A 56 7.63 10.78 23.20
C PRO A 56 8.75 11.81 23.26
N GLU A 57 9.92 11.50 23.81
CA GLU A 57 10.99 12.49 23.89
C GLU A 57 11.54 12.86 22.53
N ARG A 58 11.17 12.13 21.50
CA ARG A 58 11.59 12.42 20.14
C ARG A 58 10.41 12.64 19.22
N TYR A 59 9.32 13.11 19.77
CA TYR A 59 8.08 13.11 19.03
C TYR A 59 8.08 14.03 17.80
N GLU A 60 8.94 15.04 17.74
CA GLU A 60 9.02 15.88 16.54
C GLU A 60 9.49 15.05 15.33
N LEU A 61 10.60 14.35 15.50
CA LEU A 61 11.10 13.47 14.46
C LEU A 61 10.19 12.27 14.27
N SER A 62 9.64 11.76 15.38
CA SER A 62 8.71 10.64 15.33
C SER A 62 7.47 10.99 14.54
N GLY A 63 6.91 12.18 14.76
CA GLY A 63 5.75 12.65 14.03
C GLY A 63 6.04 12.77 12.54
N ARG A 64 7.23 13.30 12.21
CA ARG A 64 7.64 13.43 10.82
C ARG A 64 7.76 12.07 10.15
N ALA A 65 8.35 11.09 10.85
CA ALA A 65 8.49 9.76 10.28
C ALA A 65 7.13 9.12 10.02
N LYS A 66 6.20 9.28 10.96
CA LYS A 66 4.85 8.74 10.80
C LYS A 66 4.11 9.42 9.64
N ASP A 67 4.27 10.74 9.51
CA ASP A 67 3.64 11.49 8.42
C ASP A 67 4.18 11.05 7.07
N LEU A 68 5.48 10.85 6.96
CA LEU A 68 6.10 10.40 5.72
C LEU A 68 5.65 8.98 5.37
N GLY A 69 5.54 8.11 6.37
CA GLY A 69 5.04 6.76 6.15
C GLY A 69 3.61 6.76 5.64
N SER A 70 2.76 7.58 6.25
CA SER A 70 1.36 7.71 5.80
C SER A 70 1.27 8.29 4.40
N ALA A 71 2.12 9.28 4.11
CA ALA A 71 2.17 9.86 2.76
C ALA A 71 2.59 8.82 1.74
N ALA A 72 3.53 7.96 2.09
CA ALA A 72 3.96 6.89 1.19
C ALA A 72 2.81 5.93 0.88
N VAL A 73 2.00 5.60 1.88
CA VAL A 73 0.82 4.76 1.68
C VAL A 73 -0.15 5.45 0.72
N ALA A 74 -0.40 6.75 0.93
CA ALA A 74 -1.29 7.51 0.06
C ALA A 74 -0.78 7.52 -1.38
N CYS A 75 0.54 7.67 -1.57
CA CYS A 75 1.14 7.63 -2.90
C CYS A 75 0.97 6.26 -3.54
N ALA A 76 1.12 5.19 -2.76
CA ALA A 76 0.96 3.84 -3.30
C ALA A 76 -0.49 3.61 -3.73
N ILE A 77 -1.45 4.10 -2.97
CA ILE A 77 -2.87 3.99 -3.33
C ILE A 77 -3.14 4.78 -4.60
N ALA A 78 -2.58 5.98 -4.71
CA ALA A 78 -2.75 6.79 -5.91
C ALA A 78 -2.16 6.08 -7.13
N LEU A 79 -1.00 5.45 -6.97
CA LEU A 79 -0.39 4.67 -8.04
C LEU A 79 -1.30 3.53 -8.48
N ALA A 80 -1.85 2.80 -7.52
CA ALA A 80 -2.74 1.68 -7.84
C ALA A 80 -4.00 2.19 -8.56
N CYS A 81 -4.57 3.30 -8.11
CA CYS A 81 -5.73 3.87 -8.77
C CYS A 81 -5.40 4.25 -10.21
N LEU A 82 -4.23 4.85 -10.42
CA LEU A 82 -3.78 5.21 -11.76
C LEU A 82 -3.67 3.98 -12.66
N VAL A 83 -3.02 2.92 -12.15
CA VAL A 83 -2.83 1.70 -12.91
C VAL A 83 -4.17 1.07 -13.26
N TRP A 84 -5.07 0.95 -12.29
CA TRP A 84 -6.35 0.30 -12.52
C TRP A 84 -7.22 1.09 -13.50
N VAL A 85 -7.24 2.41 -13.37
CA VAL A 85 -7.99 3.25 -14.30
C VAL A 85 -7.44 3.12 -15.71
N CYS A 86 -6.13 3.22 -15.86
CA CYS A 86 -5.51 3.16 -17.18
C CYS A 86 -5.70 1.79 -17.83
N VAL A 87 -5.53 0.71 -17.07
CA VAL A 87 -5.61 -0.63 -17.64
C VAL A 87 -7.05 -1.02 -17.96
N LEU A 88 -7.99 -0.72 -17.08
CA LEU A 88 -9.36 -1.21 -17.22
C LEU A 88 -10.26 -0.25 -17.98
N LEU A 89 -10.00 1.04 -17.93
CA LEU A 89 -10.90 2.02 -18.53
C LEU A 89 -10.34 2.69 -19.79
N LEU A 90 -9.05 2.67 -19.97
CA LEU A 90 -8.42 3.27 -21.14
C LEU A 90 -7.79 2.20 -22.02
#